data_66020e2943d337925d0a8fcba50e7479
#
_entry.id   66020e2943d337925d0a8fcba50e7479
#
_cell.length_a   1.000
_cell.length_b   1.000
_cell.length_c   1.000
_cell.angle_alpha   90.00
_cell.angle_beta   90.00
_cell.angle_gamma   90.00
#
_symmetry.space_group_name_H-M   'P 1'
#
loop_
_entity.id
_entity.type
_entity.pdbx_description
1 polymer ?
#
loop_
_entity_poly.entity_id
_entity_poly.type
_entity_poly.pdbx_seq_one_letter_code
_entity_poly.pdbx_strand_id
1 'polypeptide(L)'
;MLLNCDLGESFGSWTMGQDAKAMPHIDQANIACGFHAGDPLVMQKTLALAKQHNVMVGAHPAYPDLVGFGRRSIKCSSQEIVAFMHYQIAAIQGMAACQGLTLEYVKPHGALYNDMMSNAQVREAVMQAVSEHSNSLVAQNKAPLRLMLQANGDAQKHLRQAKQLGLDLYFEAFADRCYEDDGSLMARSKVGAVLDHEAMLKQVAQLNQDGTITSANGKILKLKVDSLCVHGDNDAAIAAIESIRAIIQNNTENAPSFDSL
;
A
#
# COMPACT_ATOMS: atom_id res chain seq x y z
N MET A 1 4.30 12.92 4.46
CA MET A 1 4.10 11.44 4.40
C MET A 1 2.65 11.19 4.02
N LEU A 2 2.38 10.30 3.04
CA LEU A 2 1.03 9.94 2.60
C LEU A 2 0.42 8.88 3.53
N LEU A 3 -0.92 8.82 3.62
CA LEU A 3 -1.64 7.71 4.25
C LEU A 3 -2.27 6.82 3.19
N ASN A 4 -2.07 5.50 3.27
CA ASN A 4 -2.74 4.54 2.43
C ASN A 4 -3.59 3.56 3.24
N CYS A 5 -4.68 3.07 2.64
CA CYS A 5 -5.58 2.09 3.23
C CYS A 5 -6.03 1.07 2.18
N ASP A 6 -6.12 -0.20 2.60
CA ASP A 6 -6.68 -1.27 1.78
C ASP A 6 -8.21 -1.17 1.80
N LEU A 7 -8.85 -1.08 0.65
CA LEU A 7 -10.26 -0.77 0.47
C LEU A 7 -10.89 -1.58 -0.67
N GLY A 8 -12.21 -1.57 -0.75
CA GLY A 8 -12.93 -2.32 -1.77
C GLY A 8 -12.87 -3.82 -1.55
N GLU A 9 -12.71 -4.27 -0.31
CA GLU A 9 -12.50 -5.68 0.04
C GLU A 9 -13.80 -6.45 0.35
N SER A 10 -14.98 -5.84 0.18
CA SER A 10 -16.26 -6.55 0.16
C SER A 10 -16.39 -7.44 -1.08
N PHE A 11 -17.20 -8.50 -1.03
CA PHE A 11 -17.44 -9.38 -2.17
C PHE A 11 -18.83 -10.02 -2.10
N GLY A 12 -19.67 -9.79 -3.10
CA GLY A 12 -21.04 -10.28 -3.13
C GLY A 12 -21.85 -9.83 -1.91
N SER A 13 -22.28 -10.81 -1.11
CA SER A 13 -22.99 -10.56 0.15
C SER A 13 -22.07 -10.31 1.35
N TRP A 14 -20.78 -10.49 1.21
CA TRP A 14 -19.80 -10.26 2.28
C TRP A 14 -19.41 -8.79 2.33
N THR A 15 -19.71 -8.14 3.44
CA THR A 15 -19.29 -6.76 3.69
C THR A 15 -18.03 -6.76 4.53
N MET A 16 -17.00 -6.06 4.06
CA MET A 16 -15.70 -5.94 4.71
C MET A 16 -15.22 -4.49 4.68
N GLY A 17 -14.68 -4.02 5.80
CA GLY A 17 -14.19 -2.64 5.91
C GLY A 17 -15.30 -1.59 5.98
N GLN A 18 -14.87 -0.34 6.11
CA GLN A 18 -15.74 0.84 6.18
C GLN A 18 -15.24 1.92 5.21
N ASP A 19 -15.18 1.57 3.91
CA ASP A 19 -14.59 2.40 2.85
C ASP A 19 -15.05 3.85 2.89
N ALA A 20 -16.35 4.09 3.04
CA ALA A 20 -16.92 5.43 3.06
C ALA A 20 -16.46 6.26 4.28
N LYS A 21 -16.12 5.62 5.39
CA LYS A 21 -15.59 6.32 6.58
C LYS A 21 -14.08 6.52 6.49
N ALA A 22 -13.33 5.57 5.91
CA ALA A 22 -11.88 5.67 5.77
C ALA A 22 -11.46 6.68 4.68
N MET A 23 -12.17 6.69 3.56
CA MET A 23 -11.81 7.46 2.36
C MET A 23 -11.53 8.95 2.61
N PRO A 24 -12.31 9.69 3.44
CA PRO A 24 -12.05 11.11 3.70
C PRO A 24 -10.73 11.41 4.41
N HIS A 25 -10.11 10.41 5.03
CA HIS A 25 -8.95 10.58 5.91
C HIS A 25 -7.64 10.06 5.32
N ILE A 26 -7.64 9.56 4.09
CA ILE A 26 -6.46 8.96 3.44
C ILE A 26 -6.06 9.72 2.17
N ASP A 27 -4.85 9.49 1.69
CA ASP A 27 -4.33 10.07 0.44
C ASP A 27 -4.31 9.03 -0.69
N GLN A 28 -4.24 7.75 -0.35
CA GLN A 28 -4.03 6.64 -1.29
C GLN A 28 -4.98 5.48 -0.94
N ALA A 29 -5.79 5.04 -1.91
CA ALA A 29 -6.69 3.90 -1.78
C ALA A 29 -6.11 2.68 -2.53
N ASN A 30 -5.76 1.61 -1.81
CA ASN A 30 -5.35 0.34 -2.40
C ASN A 30 -6.62 -0.47 -2.67
N ILE A 31 -7.11 -0.49 -3.91
CA ILE A 31 -8.43 -1.04 -4.23
C ILE A 31 -8.30 -2.49 -4.70
N ALA A 32 -9.00 -3.40 -4.02
CA ALA A 32 -9.04 -4.83 -4.35
C ALA A 32 -9.48 -5.09 -5.81
N CYS A 33 -8.83 -6.07 -6.45
CA CYS A 33 -8.92 -6.31 -7.88
C CYS A 33 -9.60 -7.64 -8.25
N GLY A 34 -10.39 -8.23 -7.36
CA GLY A 34 -11.22 -9.40 -7.62
C GLY A 34 -10.63 -10.76 -7.24
N PHE A 35 -9.31 -10.88 -7.03
CA PHE A 35 -8.70 -12.20 -6.77
C PHE A 35 -8.71 -12.59 -5.29
N HIS A 36 -8.57 -11.63 -4.37
CA HIS A 36 -8.70 -11.91 -2.94
C HIS A 36 -10.01 -11.35 -2.37
N ALA A 37 -10.53 -10.28 -2.97
CA ALA A 37 -11.73 -9.55 -2.61
C ALA A 37 -12.09 -8.58 -3.75
N GLY A 38 -13.20 -7.84 -3.61
CA GLY A 38 -13.54 -6.77 -4.54
C GLY A 38 -14.20 -7.26 -5.83
N ASP A 39 -15.50 -7.58 -5.78
CA ASP A 39 -16.25 -7.84 -7.02
C ASP A 39 -16.38 -6.55 -7.87
N PRO A 40 -16.81 -6.67 -9.16
CA PRO A 40 -16.89 -5.50 -10.05
C PRO A 40 -17.75 -4.34 -9.53
N LEU A 41 -18.84 -4.61 -8.80
CA LEU A 41 -19.70 -3.58 -8.25
C LEU A 41 -19.07 -2.89 -7.04
N VAL A 42 -18.37 -3.66 -6.20
CA VAL A 42 -17.60 -3.12 -5.08
C VAL A 42 -16.49 -2.22 -5.61
N MET A 43 -15.69 -2.68 -6.57
CA MET A 43 -14.64 -1.88 -7.20
C MET A 43 -15.20 -0.57 -7.77
N GLN A 44 -16.32 -0.62 -8.48
CA GLN A 44 -16.97 0.57 -9.05
C GLN A 44 -17.36 1.58 -7.96
N LYS A 45 -17.93 1.13 -6.84
CA LYS A 45 -18.34 1.97 -5.71
C LYS A 45 -17.13 2.58 -5.00
N THR A 46 -16.09 1.80 -4.76
CA THR A 46 -14.86 2.29 -4.10
C THR A 46 -14.13 3.32 -4.97
N LEU A 47 -14.09 3.12 -6.29
CA LEU A 47 -13.57 4.13 -7.24
C LEU A 47 -14.40 5.43 -7.20
N ALA A 48 -15.73 5.34 -7.10
CA ALA A 48 -16.58 6.53 -6.97
C ALA A 48 -16.29 7.31 -5.68
N LEU A 49 -16.06 6.61 -4.56
CA LEU A 49 -15.64 7.24 -3.30
C LEU A 49 -14.26 7.91 -3.44
N ALA A 50 -13.28 7.24 -4.05
CA ALA A 50 -11.96 7.82 -4.28
C ALA A 50 -12.06 9.12 -5.11
N LYS A 51 -12.89 9.13 -6.15
CA LYS A 51 -13.18 10.33 -6.94
C LYS A 51 -13.79 11.44 -6.11
N GLN A 52 -14.81 11.12 -5.31
CA GLN A 52 -15.52 12.08 -4.46
C GLN A 52 -14.58 12.79 -3.47
N HIS A 53 -13.59 12.07 -2.96
CA HIS A 53 -12.66 12.57 -1.94
C HIS A 53 -11.27 12.96 -2.49
N ASN A 54 -11.07 12.92 -3.82
CA ASN A 54 -9.80 13.23 -4.48
C ASN A 54 -8.64 12.37 -3.96
N VAL A 55 -8.89 11.08 -3.71
CA VAL A 55 -7.90 10.12 -3.23
C VAL A 55 -7.23 9.43 -4.43
N MET A 56 -5.90 9.29 -4.37
CA MET A 56 -5.12 8.57 -5.37
C MET A 56 -5.54 7.10 -5.44
N VAL A 57 -5.71 6.58 -6.66
CA VAL A 57 -6.14 5.20 -6.89
C VAL A 57 -4.94 4.31 -7.14
N GLY A 58 -4.81 3.26 -6.33
CA GLY A 58 -3.85 2.17 -6.49
C GLY A 58 -4.53 0.82 -6.73
N ALA A 59 -3.94 -0.01 -7.57
CA ALA A 59 -4.35 -1.40 -7.71
C ALA A 59 -3.83 -2.24 -6.55
N HIS A 60 -4.68 -3.12 -6.00
CA HIS A 60 -4.33 -4.03 -4.90
C HIS A 60 -4.43 -5.50 -5.33
N PRO A 61 -3.56 -5.94 -6.30
CA PRO A 61 -3.61 -7.28 -6.86
C PRO A 61 -3.09 -8.33 -5.88
N ALA A 62 -3.64 -9.55 -5.98
CA ALA A 62 -3.30 -10.67 -5.11
C ALA A 62 -3.11 -11.97 -5.90
N TYR A 63 -2.67 -13.01 -5.21
CA TYR A 63 -2.88 -14.38 -5.69
C TYR A 63 -4.37 -14.69 -5.84
N PRO A 64 -4.77 -15.62 -6.74
CA PRO A 64 -6.17 -16.02 -6.92
C PRO A 64 -6.64 -16.90 -5.74
N ASP A 65 -6.88 -16.29 -4.60
CA ASP A 65 -7.20 -16.94 -3.32
C ASP A 65 -8.36 -16.24 -2.60
N LEU A 66 -9.52 -16.19 -3.22
CA LEU A 66 -10.70 -15.55 -2.64
C LEU A 66 -11.08 -16.15 -1.28
N VAL A 67 -11.02 -17.50 -1.14
CA VAL A 67 -11.37 -18.21 0.10
C VAL A 67 -10.38 -17.91 1.23
N GLY A 68 -9.10 -17.77 0.93
CA GLY A 68 -8.04 -17.43 1.89
C GLY A 68 -7.76 -15.94 1.98
N PHE A 69 -8.58 -15.11 1.34
CA PHE A 69 -8.41 -13.66 1.33
C PHE A 69 -7.01 -13.24 0.85
N GLY A 70 -6.45 -13.96 -0.14
CA GLY A 70 -5.10 -13.67 -0.66
C GLY A 70 -3.96 -13.86 0.35
N ARG A 71 -4.21 -14.49 1.51
CA ARG A 71 -3.21 -14.62 2.60
C ARG A 71 -2.46 -15.95 2.59
N ARG A 72 -2.72 -16.82 1.60
CA ARG A 72 -1.99 -18.06 1.40
C ARG A 72 -1.04 -17.92 0.24
N SER A 73 0.25 -18.23 0.45
CA SER A 73 1.23 -18.28 -0.62
C SER A 73 0.87 -19.41 -1.60
N ILE A 74 0.88 -19.08 -2.89
CA ILE A 74 0.58 -20.02 -3.97
C ILE A 74 1.85 -20.19 -4.81
N LYS A 75 2.25 -21.45 -5.03
CA LYS A 75 3.40 -21.74 -5.88
C LYS A 75 3.02 -21.48 -7.34
N CYS A 76 3.54 -20.41 -7.92
CA CYS A 76 3.33 -19.98 -9.29
C CYS A 76 4.66 -19.80 -10.01
N SER A 77 4.64 -19.97 -11.33
CA SER A 77 5.73 -19.54 -12.21
C SER A 77 5.74 -18.01 -12.34
N SER A 78 6.86 -17.43 -12.76
CA SER A 78 6.93 -15.99 -13.05
C SER A 78 5.91 -15.55 -14.10
N GLN A 79 5.65 -16.38 -15.11
CA GLN A 79 4.66 -16.08 -16.15
C GLN A 79 3.24 -16.01 -15.58
N GLU A 80 2.87 -16.91 -14.67
CA GLU A 80 1.56 -16.87 -13.99
C GLU A 80 1.42 -15.62 -13.14
N ILE A 81 2.47 -15.25 -12.37
CA ILE A 81 2.45 -14.02 -11.57
C ILE A 81 2.27 -12.78 -12.47
N VAL A 82 3.04 -12.69 -13.56
CA VAL A 82 2.89 -11.59 -14.53
C VAL A 82 1.47 -11.54 -15.09
N ALA A 83 0.91 -12.66 -15.49
CA ALA A 83 -0.46 -12.74 -16.02
C ALA A 83 -1.52 -12.32 -14.98
N PHE A 84 -1.38 -12.76 -13.72
CA PHE A 84 -2.28 -12.35 -12.63
C PHE A 84 -2.22 -10.85 -12.37
N MET A 85 -1.02 -10.28 -12.38
CA MET A 85 -0.82 -8.84 -12.21
C MET A 85 -1.45 -8.06 -13.37
N HIS A 86 -1.17 -8.45 -14.62
CA HIS A 86 -1.74 -7.79 -15.80
C HIS A 86 -3.27 -7.79 -15.79
N TYR A 87 -3.88 -8.95 -15.51
CA TYR A 87 -5.34 -9.07 -15.47
C TYR A 87 -5.96 -8.11 -14.46
N GLN A 88 -5.45 -8.10 -13.24
CA GLN A 88 -5.98 -7.30 -12.15
C GLN A 88 -5.74 -5.80 -12.36
N ILE A 89 -4.53 -5.41 -12.76
CA ILE A 89 -4.20 -4.01 -13.03
C ILE A 89 -5.03 -3.48 -14.20
N ALA A 90 -5.18 -4.25 -15.30
CA ALA A 90 -5.97 -3.84 -16.44
C ALA A 90 -7.46 -3.66 -16.09
N ALA A 91 -8.01 -4.54 -15.24
CA ALA A 91 -9.41 -4.44 -14.79
C ALA A 91 -9.69 -3.12 -14.07
N ILE A 92 -8.91 -2.83 -13.02
CA ILE A 92 -9.12 -1.58 -12.26
C ILE A 92 -8.77 -0.33 -13.08
N GLN A 93 -7.72 -0.40 -13.91
CA GLN A 93 -7.35 0.72 -14.81
C GLN A 93 -8.49 1.06 -15.78
N GLY A 94 -9.12 0.06 -16.39
CA GLY A 94 -10.28 0.24 -17.26
C GLY A 94 -11.48 0.83 -16.52
N MET A 95 -11.80 0.30 -15.36
CA MET A 95 -12.92 0.78 -14.54
C MET A 95 -12.67 2.21 -14.00
N ALA A 96 -11.46 2.53 -13.58
CA ALA A 96 -11.07 3.89 -13.18
C ALA A 96 -11.23 4.88 -14.34
N ALA A 97 -10.76 4.52 -15.54
CA ALA A 97 -10.89 5.35 -16.74
C ALA A 97 -12.37 5.64 -17.10
N CYS A 98 -13.28 4.67 -16.92
CA CYS A 98 -14.73 4.90 -17.11
C CYS A 98 -15.31 5.96 -16.18
N GLN A 99 -14.65 6.24 -15.05
CA GLN A 99 -15.05 7.26 -14.09
C GLN A 99 -14.24 8.56 -14.21
N GLY A 100 -13.31 8.64 -15.18
CA GLY A 100 -12.40 9.77 -15.36
C GLY A 100 -11.28 9.84 -14.33
N LEU A 101 -10.95 8.70 -13.71
CA LEU A 101 -9.82 8.53 -12.80
C LEU A 101 -8.62 7.93 -13.52
N THR A 102 -7.43 8.15 -12.99
CA THR A 102 -6.18 7.50 -13.40
C THR A 102 -5.72 6.55 -12.31
N LEU A 103 -5.14 5.41 -12.73
CA LEU A 103 -4.42 4.53 -11.82
C LEU A 103 -3.00 5.11 -11.64
N GLU A 104 -2.54 5.24 -10.40
CA GLU A 104 -1.29 5.92 -10.08
C GLU A 104 -0.20 5.00 -9.55
N TYR A 105 -0.58 3.91 -8.88
CA TYR A 105 0.37 2.96 -8.32
C TYR A 105 -0.24 1.56 -8.17
N VAL A 106 0.62 0.62 -7.82
CA VAL A 106 0.27 -0.78 -7.54
C VAL A 106 0.85 -1.17 -6.18
N LYS A 107 0.03 -1.71 -5.30
CA LYS A 107 0.42 -2.32 -4.04
C LYS A 107 -0.09 -3.76 -4.01
N PRO A 108 0.75 -4.79 -4.15
CA PRO A 108 0.29 -6.18 -4.02
C PRO A 108 -0.31 -6.44 -2.64
N HIS A 109 -1.30 -7.35 -2.58
CA HIS A 109 -1.98 -7.72 -1.34
C HIS A 109 -1.38 -8.99 -0.71
N GLY A 110 -1.43 -9.06 0.61
CA GLY A 110 -1.34 -10.26 1.41
C GLY A 110 -0.10 -11.12 1.14
N ALA A 111 -0.30 -12.39 0.78
CA ALA A 111 0.80 -13.32 0.55
C ALA A 111 1.68 -12.92 -0.64
N LEU A 112 1.10 -12.41 -1.73
CA LEU A 112 1.89 -11.92 -2.88
C LEU A 112 2.84 -10.80 -2.48
N TYR A 113 2.40 -9.88 -1.62
CA TYR A 113 3.22 -8.81 -1.08
C TYR A 113 4.38 -9.35 -0.24
N ASN A 114 4.09 -10.27 0.68
CA ASN A 114 5.11 -10.87 1.55
C ASN A 114 6.12 -11.71 0.75
N ASP A 115 5.63 -12.50 -0.21
CA ASP A 115 6.48 -13.32 -1.07
C ASP A 115 7.36 -12.45 -1.97
N MET A 116 6.84 -11.33 -2.48
CA MET A 116 7.63 -10.35 -3.23
C MET A 116 8.78 -9.77 -2.38
N MET A 117 8.57 -9.55 -1.09
CA MET A 117 9.62 -9.03 -0.20
C MET A 117 10.71 -10.07 0.09
N SER A 118 10.34 -11.34 0.27
CA SER A 118 11.23 -12.42 0.67
C SER A 118 11.85 -13.22 -0.50
N ASN A 119 11.19 -13.26 -1.67
CA ASN A 119 11.60 -14.05 -2.84
C ASN A 119 11.92 -13.14 -4.03
N ALA A 120 13.19 -13.21 -4.50
CA ALA A 120 13.64 -12.38 -5.62
C ALA A 120 12.89 -12.68 -6.92
N GLN A 121 12.58 -13.94 -7.21
CA GLN A 121 11.87 -14.33 -8.44
C GLN A 121 10.43 -13.78 -8.47
N VAL A 122 9.72 -13.84 -7.34
CA VAL A 122 8.38 -13.25 -7.22
C VAL A 122 8.46 -11.72 -7.38
N ARG A 123 9.43 -11.09 -6.72
CA ARG A 123 9.64 -9.64 -6.83
C ARG A 123 9.95 -9.19 -8.25
N GLU A 124 10.81 -9.90 -8.95
CA GLU A 124 11.15 -9.60 -10.35
C GLU A 124 9.92 -9.72 -11.25
N ALA A 125 9.11 -10.76 -11.10
CA ALA A 125 7.88 -10.95 -11.87
C ALA A 125 6.86 -9.83 -11.61
N VAL A 126 6.68 -9.41 -10.35
CA VAL A 126 5.80 -8.29 -9.99
C VAL A 126 6.33 -6.97 -10.57
N MET A 127 7.63 -6.67 -10.40
CA MET A 127 8.25 -5.47 -10.95
C MET A 127 8.15 -5.42 -12.47
N GLN A 128 8.37 -6.55 -13.15
CA GLN A 128 8.21 -6.67 -14.60
C GLN A 128 6.79 -6.31 -15.03
N ALA A 129 5.77 -6.93 -14.43
CA ALA A 129 4.38 -6.69 -14.78
C ALA A 129 3.97 -5.21 -14.62
N VAL A 130 4.38 -4.57 -13.50
CA VAL A 130 4.07 -3.16 -13.25
C VAL A 130 4.83 -2.25 -14.22
N SER A 131 6.10 -2.56 -14.53
CA SER A 131 6.89 -1.83 -15.53
C SER A 131 6.26 -1.90 -16.93
N GLU A 132 5.78 -3.07 -17.36
CA GLU A 132 5.11 -3.24 -18.66
C GLU A 132 3.81 -2.42 -18.74
N HIS A 133 3.00 -2.37 -17.68
CA HIS A 133 1.85 -1.47 -17.60
C HIS A 133 2.24 0.00 -17.59
N SER A 134 3.25 0.37 -16.82
CA SER A 134 3.76 1.74 -16.75
C SER A 134 4.22 2.22 -18.14
N ASN A 135 5.00 1.41 -18.85
CA ASN A 135 5.46 1.71 -20.20
C ASN A 135 4.30 1.86 -21.20
N SER A 136 3.27 1.03 -21.10
CA SER A 136 2.06 1.16 -21.92
C SER A 136 1.32 2.48 -21.67
N LEU A 137 1.27 2.96 -20.42
CA LEU A 137 0.68 4.26 -20.08
C LEU A 137 1.52 5.42 -20.61
N VAL A 138 2.84 5.37 -20.43
CA VAL A 138 3.77 6.39 -20.94
C VAL A 138 3.67 6.50 -22.47
N ALA A 139 3.56 5.38 -23.19
CA ALA A 139 3.34 5.37 -24.64
C ALA A 139 2.01 6.04 -25.06
N GLN A 140 1.05 6.16 -24.14
CA GLN A 140 -0.21 6.88 -24.32
C GLN A 140 -0.18 8.32 -23.78
N ASN A 141 0.99 8.87 -23.45
CA ASN A 141 1.19 10.17 -22.80
C ASN A 141 0.48 10.31 -21.43
N LYS A 142 0.37 9.20 -20.68
CA LYS A 142 -0.14 9.16 -19.30
C LYS A 142 1.01 9.07 -18.31
N ALA A 143 0.74 9.40 -17.06
CA ALA A 143 1.70 9.27 -15.97
C ALA A 143 2.14 7.81 -15.75
N PRO A 144 3.42 7.54 -15.45
CA PRO A 144 3.88 6.19 -15.12
C PRO A 144 3.29 5.70 -13.81
N LEU A 145 3.16 4.37 -13.69
CA LEU A 145 2.80 3.72 -12.43
C LEU A 145 4.01 3.63 -11.51
N ARG A 146 3.74 3.65 -10.20
CA ARG A 146 4.72 3.29 -9.15
C ARG A 146 4.36 1.95 -8.54
N LEU A 147 5.37 1.21 -8.07
CA LEU A 147 5.15 0.02 -7.26
C LEU A 147 5.41 0.34 -5.78
N MET A 148 4.47 -0.02 -4.91
CA MET A 148 4.63 0.13 -3.47
C MET A 148 5.25 -1.13 -2.86
N LEU A 149 6.34 -0.95 -2.11
CA LEU A 149 7.10 -1.96 -1.40
C LEU A 149 7.16 -1.62 0.09
N GLN A 150 7.31 -2.65 0.92
CA GLN A 150 7.56 -2.48 2.34
C GLN A 150 8.90 -1.75 2.57
N ALA A 151 8.87 -0.71 3.40
CA ALA A 151 10.06 -0.04 3.87
C ALA A 151 10.87 -0.98 4.78
N ASN A 152 12.11 -1.24 4.41
CA ASN A 152 13.07 -2.04 5.17
C ASN A 152 14.51 -1.62 4.86
N GLY A 153 15.49 -2.32 5.43
CA GLY A 153 16.91 -2.04 5.21
C GLY A 153 17.41 -2.21 3.77
N ASP A 154 16.65 -2.92 2.91
CA ASP A 154 17.02 -3.23 1.51
C ASP A 154 16.55 -2.17 0.49
N ALA A 155 16.03 -1.01 0.92
CA ALA A 155 15.45 0.00 0.03
C ALA A 155 16.37 0.37 -1.15
N GLN A 156 17.68 0.54 -0.92
CA GLN A 156 18.64 0.87 -1.97
C GLN A 156 18.82 -0.26 -3.01
N LYS A 157 18.71 -1.51 -2.58
CA LYS A 157 18.73 -2.68 -3.48
C LYS A 157 17.47 -2.68 -4.37
N HIS A 158 16.31 -2.46 -3.78
CA HIS A 158 15.04 -2.41 -4.51
C HIS A 158 15.00 -1.24 -5.50
N LEU A 159 15.52 -0.06 -5.14
CA LEU A 159 15.63 1.08 -6.06
C LEU A 159 16.52 0.77 -7.26
N ARG A 160 17.66 0.08 -7.06
CA ARG A 160 18.53 -0.33 -8.18
C ARG A 160 17.83 -1.32 -9.11
N GLN A 161 17.08 -2.31 -8.57
CA GLN A 161 16.32 -3.27 -9.37
C GLN A 161 15.22 -2.56 -10.17
N ALA A 162 14.43 -1.70 -9.54
CA ALA A 162 13.38 -0.95 -10.20
C ALA A 162 13.89 -0.01 -11.30
N LYS A 163 15.03 0.65 -11.06
CA LYS A 163 15.67 1.54 -12.06
C LYS A 163 16.06 0.81 -13.34
N GLN A 164 16.47 -0.46 -13.26
CA GLN A 164 16.79 -1.27 -14.45
C GLN A 164 15.56 -1.54 -15.33
N LEU A 165 14.37 -1.46 -14.74
CA LEU A 165 13.08 -1.65 -15.40
C LEU A 165 12.36 -0.31 -15.71
N GLY A 166 13.00 0.83 -15.44
CA GLY A 166 12.35 2.14 -15.58
C GLY A 166 11.16 2.36 -14.66
N LEU A 167 11.14 1.71 -13.50
CA LEU A 167 10.03 1.72 -12.55
C LEU A 167 10.37 2.57 -11.31
N ASP A 168 9.45 3.44 -10.92
CA ASP A 168 9.51 4.18 -9.67
C ASP A 168 8.87 3.41 -8.52
N LEU A 169 9.37 3.64 -7.30
CA LEU A 169 8.90 2.97 -6.10
C LEU A 169 8.33 3.95 -5.07
N TYR A 170 7.27 3.51 -4.38
CA TYR A 170 6.90 3.97 -3.05
C TYR A 170 7.39 2.98 -1.99
N PHE A 171 7.79 3.49 -0.83
CA PHE A 171 8.09 2.67 0.35
C PHE A 171 7.06 2.91 1.44
N GLU A 172 6.45 1.83 1.91
CA GLU A 172 5.37 1.83 2.88
C GLU A 172 5.87 1.39 4.25
N ALA A 173 5.54 2.16 5.30
CA ALA A 173 5.58 1.71 6.68
C ALA A 173 4.16 1.37 7.18
N PHE A 174 4.08 0.68 8.30
CA PHE A 174 2.82 0.26 8.93
C PHE A 174 2.69 0.94 10.29
N ALA A 175 1.58 1.63 10.52
CA ALA A 175 1.33 2.37 11.74
C ALA A 175 1.25 1.43 12.96
N ASP A 176 0.59 0.29 12.80
CA ASP A 176 0.20 -0.66 13.84
C ASP A 176 1.14 -1.87 13.99
N ARG A 177 2.30 -1.87 13.31
CA ARG A 177 3.20 -3.03 13.28
C ARG A 177 4.53 -2.76 13.96
N CYS A 178 4.99 -3.76 14.70
CA CYS A 178 6.34 -3.76 15.26
C CYS A 178 7.38 -4.23 14.23
N TYR A 179 8.61 -3.73 14.35
CA TYR A 179 9.73 -4.01 13.44
C TYR A 179 10.83 -4.79 14.14
N GLU A 180 11.49 -5.68 13.40
CA GLU A 180 12.73 -6.35 13.82
C GLU A 180 13.92 -5.41 13.62
N ASP A 181 15.09 -5.75 14.18
CA ASP A 181 16.30 -4.90 14.13
C ASP A 181 16.90 -4.71 12.73
N ASP A 182 16.53 -5.54 11.78
CA ASP A 182 16.89 -5.42 10.35
C ASP A 182 15.93 -4.54 9.54
N GLY A 183 14.88 -4.03 10.19
CA GLY A 183 13.83 -3.21 9.56
C GLY A 183 12.72 -4.01 8.88
N SER A 184 12.70 -5.34 9.01
CA SER A 184 11.57 -6.16 8.58
C SER A 184 10.42 -6.10 9.59
N LEU A 185 9.17 -6.36 9.13
CA LEU A 185 8.03 -6.46 10.03
C LEU A 185 8.14 -7.73 10.89
N MET A 186 7.89 -7.59 12.18
CA MET A 186 7.74 -8.73 13.06
C MET A 186 6.57 -9.62 12.60
N ALA A 187 6.78 -10.95 12.57
CA ALA A 187 5.75 -11.88 12.15
C ALA A 187 4.50 -11.76 13.03
N ARG A 188 3.30 -11.69 12.45
CA ARG A 188 2.02 -11.49 13.19
C ARG A 188 1.75 -12.57 14.26
N SER A 189 2.37 -13.74 14.13
CA SER A 189 2.27 -14.82 15.13
C SER A 189 3.06 -14.56 16.42
N LYS A 190 3.98 -13.60 16.41
CA LYS A 190 4.75 -13.21 17.60
C LYS A 190 3.95 -12.27 18.49
N VAL A 191 4.07 -12.45 19.82
CA VAL A 191 3.49 -11.54 20.80
C VAL A 191 4.12 -10.15 20.64
N GLY A 192 3.29 -9.09 20.61
CA GLY A 192 3.76 -7.71 20.41
C GLY A 192 4.00 -7.30 18.96
N ALA A 193 3.71 -8.18 17.98
CA ALA A 193 3.87 -7.85 16.56
C ALA A 193 2.87 -6.78 16.07
N VAL A 194 1.73 -6.65 16.72
CA VAL A 194 0.72 -5.61 16.47
C VAL A 194 0.70 -4.69 17.68
N LEU A 195 0.86 -3.40 17.44
CA LEU A 195 0.90 -2.36 18.45
C LEU A 195 -0.52 -2.02 18.92
N ASP A 196 -0.67 -1.70 20.18
CA ASP A 196 -1.88 -1.09 20.69
C ASP A 196 -2.00 0.38 20.21
N HIS A 197 -3.13 1.00 20.51
CA HIS A 197 -3.42 2.36 20.03
C HIS A 197 -2.37 3.39 20.48
N GLU A 198 -1.93 3.33 21.75
CA GLU A 198 -0.97 4.31 22.28
C GLU A 198 0.43 4.13 21.67
N ALA A 199 0.91 2.88 21.60
CA ALA A 199 2.19 2.56 20.98
C ALA A 199 2.21 2.88 19.49
N MET A 200 1.10 2.65 18.79
CA MET A 200 0.92 3.02 17.39
C MET A 200 1.05 4.54 17.19
N LEU A 201 0.36 5.36 17.97
CA LEU A 201 0.45 6.83 17.85
C LEU A 201 1.85 7.34 18.18
N LYS A 202 2.54 6.75 19.16
CA LYS A 202 3.95 7.07 19.47
C LYS A 202 4.87 6.74 18.30
N GLN A 203 4.70 5.57 17.67
CA GLN A 203 5.48 5.18 16.49
C GLN A 203 5.25 6.14 15.32
N VAL A 204 4.00 6.51 15.06
CA VAL A 204 3.66 7.47 14.00
C VAL A 204 4.26 8.85 14.28
N ALA A 205 4.19 9.34 15.51
CA ALA A 205 4.79 10.61 15.91
C ALA A 205 6.31 10.58 15.69
N GLN A 206 7.01 9.55 16.15
CA GLN A 206 8.45 9.35 15.94
C GLN A 206 8.80 9.34 14.44
N LEU A 207 8.05 8.55 13.65
CA LEU A 207 8.29 8.46 12.21
C LEU A 207 8.09 9.82 11.52
N ASN A 208 7.06 10.56 11.91
CA ASN A 208 6.72 11.86 11.33
C ASN A 208 7.68 12.97 11.74
N GLN A 209 8.23 12.95 12.96
CA GLN A 209 9.17 13.96 13.48
C GLN A 209 10.60 13.66 13.06
N ASP A 210 11.06 12.43 13.27
CA ASP A 210 12.47 12.06 13.19
C ASP A 210 12.81 11.25 11.94
N GLY A 211 11.80 10.76 11.20
CA GLY A 211 11.98 9.83 10.08
C GLY A 211 12.51 8.46 10.53
N THR A 212 12.25 8.09 11.80
CA THR A 212 12.76 6.85 12.41
C THR A 212 11.65 6.03 13.05
N ILE A 213 11.92 4.73 13.23
CA ILE A 213 11.05 3.77 13.96
C ILE A 213 11.93 3.06 14.99
N THR A 214 11.37 2.72 16.14
CA THR A 214 12.03 1.90 17.15
C THR A 214 11.66 0.42 16.96
N SER A 215 12.67 -0.46 16.82
CA SER A 215 12.45 -1.91 16.71
C SER A 215 12.00 -2.54 18.03
N ALA A 216 11.59 -3.80 17.98
CA ALA A 216 11.20 -4.59 19.15
C ALA A 216 12.27 -4.64 20.25
N ASN A 217 13.54 -4.58 19.87
CA ASN A 217 14.67 -4.61 20.81
C ASN A 217 15.21 -3.20 21.14
N GLY A 218 14.51 -2.14 20.77
CA GLY A 218 14.88 -0.75 21.09
C GLY A 218 15.88 -0.11 20.13
N LYS A 219 16.22 -0.75 19.01
CA LYS A 219 17.11 -0.16 18.01
C LYS A 219 16.38 0.90 17.19
N ILE A 220 17.00 2.06 17.00
CA ILE A 220 16.47 3.12 16.14
C ILE A 220 16.77 2.78 14.68
N LEU A 221 15.73 2.67 13.87
CA LEU A 221 15.79 2.36 12.45
C LEU A 221 15.47 3.60 11.64
N LYS A 222 16.33 3.97 10.71
CA LYS A 222 16.06 5.00 9.71
C LYS A 222 15.66 4.33 8.42
N LEU A 223 14.37 4.34 8.11
CA LEU A 223 13.81 3.74 6.91
C LEU A 223 13.42 4.81 5.90
N LYS A 224 13.53 4.48 4.60
CA LYS A 224 12.92 5.31 3.57
C LYS A 224 11.41 5.03 3.57
N VAL A 225 10.60 6.01 3.93
CA VAL A 225 9.14 5.90 4.00
C VAL A 225 8.50 7.03 3.20
N ASP A 226 7.66 6.68 2.24
CA ASP A 226 6.89 7.61 1.42
C ASP A 226 5.41 7.59 1.84
N SER A 227 4.91 6.45 2.32
CA SER A 227 3.52 6.23 2.70
C SER A 227 3.40 5.40 3.98
N LEU A 228 2.36 5.66 4.76
CA LEU A 228 2.02 4.93 5.99
C LEU A 228 0.71 4.17 5.79
N CYS A 229 0.76 2.85 5.97
CA CYS A 229 -0.42 2.00 5.92
C CYS A 229 -1.24 2.10 7.20
N VAL A 230 -2.54 2.29 7.02
CA VAL A 230 -3.56 2.27 8.07
C VAL A 230 -4.68 1.30 7.70
N HIS A 231 -5.41 0.81 8.69
CA HIS A 231 -6.50 -0.15 8.48
C HIS A 231 -7.85 0.52 8.77
N GLY A 232 -8.88 0.18 7.98
CA GLY A 232 -10.23 0.75 8.08
C GLY A 232 -11.31 -0.28 8.44
N ASP A 233 -10.96 -1.35 9.18
CA ASP A 233 -11.80 -2.55 9.34
C ASP A 233 -12.97 -2.37 10.32
N ASN A 234 -12.88 -1.40 11.23
CA ASN A 234 -13.88 -1.14 12.27
C ASN A 234 -13.81 0.31 12.76
N ASP A 235 -14.76 0.71 13.62
CA ASP A 235 -14.85 2.09 14.13
C ASP A 235 -13.60 2.51 14.94
N ALA A 236 -12.96 1.62 15.65
CA ALA A 236 -11.71 1.92 16.37
C ALA A 236 -10.54 2.19 15.42
N ALA A 237 -10.48 1.44 14.31
CA ALA A 237 -9.49 1.66 13.25
C ALA A 237 -9.73 3.02 12.54
N ILE A 238 -10.99 3.38 12.27
CA ILE A 238 -11.32 4.71 11.70
C ILE A 238 -10.89 5.83 12.64
N ALA A 239 -11.22 5.76 13.93
CA ALA A 239 -10.79 6.75 14.93
C ALA A 239 -9.24 6.84 15.02
N ALA A 240 -8.55 5.72 14.82
CA ALA A 240 -7.09 5.71 14.75
C ALA A 240 -6.57 6.44 13.49
N ILE A 241 -7.21 6.28 12.33
CA ILE A 241 -6.85 7.01 11.09
C ILE A 241 -6.99 8.51 11.31
N GLU A 242 -8.08 8.98 11.92
CA GLU A 242 -8.29 10.39 12.24
C GLU A 242 -7.18 10.93 13.16
N SER A 243 -6.81 10.19 14.21
CA SER A 243 -5.74 10.55 15.13
C SER A 243 -4.37 10.60 14.44
N ILE A 244 -4.07 9.63 13.57
CA ILE A 244 -2.85 9.60 12.75
C ILE A 244 -2.80 10.79 11.80
N ARG A 245 -3.91 11.10 11.13
CA ARG A 245 -4.00 12.26 10.22
C ARG A 245 -3.68 13.56 10.96
N ALA A 246 -4.21 13.76 12.17
CA ALA A 246 -3.93 14.92 12.98
C ALA A 246 -2.43 15.04 13.34
N ILE A 247 -1.76 13.94 13.68
CA ILE A 247 -0.30 13.94 13.97
C ILE A 247 0.49 14.38 12.72
N ILE A 248 0.12 13.86 11.54
CA ILE A 248 0.85 14.17 10.30
C ILE A 248 0.65 15.64 9.89
N GLN A 249 -0.55 16.20 10.03
CA GLN A 249 -0.87 17.58 9.65
C GLN A 249 -0.22 18.62 10.57
N ASN A 250 -0.21 18.38 11.88
CA ASN A 250 0.38 19.31 12.86
C ASN A 250 1.87 19.59 12.63
N ASN A 251 2.62 18.67 12.01
CA ASN A 251 4.03 18.89 11.69
C ASN A 251 4.24 19.67 10.38
N THR A 252 3.26 19.65 9.45
CA THR A 252 3.35 20.44 8.21
C THR A 252 3.19 21.92 8.48
N GLU A 253 2.42 22.31 9.49
CA GLU A 253 2.22 23.71 9.91
C GLU A 253 3.40 24.28 10.73
N ASN A 254 4.20 23.41 11.36
CA ASN A 254 5.38 23.79 12.16
C ASN A 254 6.71 23.74 11.39
N ALA A 255 6.71 23.37 10.12
CA ALA A 255 7.90 23.45 9.28
C ALA A 255 8.20 24.95 9.00
N PRO A 256 9.43 25.48 9.29
CA PRO A 256 9.77 26.86 8.97
C PRO A 256 9.60 27.08 7.46
N SER A 257 8.83 28.10 7.10
CA SER A 257 8.69 28.57 5.72
C SER A 257 10.07 28.97 5.21
N PHE A 258 10.64 28.18 4.30
CA PHE A 258 11.83 28.57 3.52
C PHE A 258 11.43 29.52 2.38
N ASP A 259 10.79 30.63 2.72
CA ASP A 259 10.63 31.79 1.85
C ASP A 259 11.32 32.97 2.50
N SER A 260 12.63 33.04 2.31
CA SER A 260 13.42 34.29 2.26
C SER A 260 14.92 33.98 2.38
N LEU A 261 15.56 33.69 1.27
CA LEU A 261 16.94 34.15 1.00
C LEU A 261 17.17 34.24 -0.49
#